data_4fe4819f2bcf5224fc2977471fe1dd8f
#
_entry.id   4fe4819f2bcf5224fc2977471fe1dd8f
#
_cell.length_a   1.000
_cell.length_b   1.000
_cell.length_c   1.000
_cell.angle_alpha   90.00
_cell.angle_beta   90.00
_cell.angle_gamma   90.00
#
_symmetry.space_group_name_H-M   'P 1'
#
loop_
_entity.id
_entity.type
_entity.pdbx_description
1 polymer ?
#
loop_
_entity_poly.entity_id
_entity_poly.type
_entity_poly.pdbx_seq_one_letter_code
_entity_poly.pdbx_strand_id
1 'polypeptide(L)'
;AYDTSATRLSRQGAVIGYRLRGEEQLVRALEDAKRVCDLGIRGLLVYDEGLLWVLSEARKTGELPADTVLKASAHCGHGNGASFRLLEQCGADSINPVRDLSLDMLCALRASVSVPLDVHTDCPEGSGGFIRTYEAPEIVRCCAPVYLKIGNSALAAHGSLPTEADAARMAQQAAIVMEMLERYLPEARQLARGEGRGLVAEAEVRV
;
A
#
# COMPACT_ATOMS: atom_id res chain seq x y z
N ALA A 1 12.15 5.95 7.03
CA ALA A 1 12.06 6.39 8.43
C ALA A 1 13.20 7.35 8.73
N TYR A 2 12.84 8.57 9.13
CA TYR A 2 13.81 9.61 9.47
C TYR A 2 14.25 9.43 10.91
N ASP A 3 15.53 9.70 11.18
CA ASP A 3 16.16 9.68 12.49
C ASP A 3 15.48 8.74 13.51
N THR A 4 15.89 7.50 13.49
CA THR A 4 15.33 6.47 14.36
C THR A 4 16.09 6.34 15.69
N SER A 5 17.03 7.22 15.99
CA SER A 5 17.84 7.12 17.22
C SER A 5 16.94 7.13 18.46
N ALA A 6 15.97 8.04 18.54
CA ALA A 6 15.00 8.08 19.64
C ALA A 6 14.08 6.85 19.69
N THR A 7 13.75 6.24 18.53
CA THR A 7 12.91 5.05 18.48
C THR A 7 13.61 3.79 18.97
N ARG A 8 14.93 3.75 18.90
CA ARG A 8 15.73 2.63 19.38
C ARG A 8 15.88 2.59 20.90
N LEU A 9 15.65 3.72 21.58
CA LEU A 9 15.83 3.86 23.01
C LEU A 9 14.66 3.35 23.84
N SER A 10 13.49 3.10 23.23
CA SER A 10 12.33 2.61 23.95
C SER A 10 11.64 1.48 23.22
N ARG A 11 11.03 0.56 23.98
CA ARG A 11 10.19 -0.52 23.43
C ARG A 11 9.02 0.05 22.63
N GLN A 12 8.37 1.09 23.13
CA GLN A 12 7.28 1.76 22.44
C GLN A 12 7.74 2.41 21.14
N GLY A 13 8.92 3.01 21.12
CA GLY A 13 9.52 3.57 19.93
C GLY A 13 9.78 2.53 18.83
N ALA A 14 10.17 1.31 19.19
CA ALA A 14 10.32 0.22 18.24
C ALA A 14 8.98 -0.19 17.58
N VAL A 15 7.89 -0.18 18.36
CA VAL A 15 6.54 -0.51 17.85
C VAL A 15 6.02 0.53 16.85
N ILE A 16 6.29 1.81 17.08
CA ILE A 16 5.81 2.92 16.24
C ILE A 16 6.91 3.54 15.37
N GLY A 17 7.94 2.76 15.03
CA GLY A 17 9.16 3.22 14.37
C GLY A 17 8.97 3.85 12.97
N TYR A 18 7.84 3.62 12.33
CA TYR A 18 7.52 4.20 11.02
C TYR A 18 6.77 5.53 11.11
N ARG A 19 6.37 5.97 12.31
CA ARG A 19 5.68 7.25 12.50
C ARG A 19 6.68 8.39 12.60
N LEU A 20 6.33 9.53 12.04
CA LEU A 20 7.09 10.76 12.20
C LEU A 20 6.92 11.32 13.60
N ARG A 21 7.97 11.94 14.12
CA ARG A 21 8.00 12.54 15.46
C ARG A 21 8.43 14.00 15.37
N GLY A 22 7.53 14.85 15.78
CA GLY A 22 7.75 16.30 15.79
C GLY A 22 7.78 16.91 14.38
N GLU A 23 7.67 18.20 14.36
CA GLU A 23 7.56 19.00 13.12
C GLU A 23 8.80 18.89 12.24
N GLU A 24 9.99 18.75 12.82
CA GLU A 24 11.22 18.66 12.04
C GLU A 24 11.23 17.43 11.12
N GLN A 25 10.79 16.27 11.62
CA GLN A 25 10.72 15.07 10.79
C GLN A 25 9.65 15.18 9.70
N LEU A 26 8.53 15.84 10.00
CA LEU A 26 7.47 16.09 9.03
C LEU A 26 7.96 17.01 7.91
N VAL A 27 8.62 18.12 8.25
CA VAL A 27 9.19 19.04 7.28
C VAL A 27 10.23 18.36 6.40
N ARG A 28 11.15 17.59 6.98
CA ARG A 28 12.15 16.83 6.20
C ARG A 28 11.50 15.82 5.26
N ALA A 29 10.43 15.15 5.69
CA ALA A 29 9.70 14.21 4.84
C ALA A 29 9.01 14.91 3.66
N LEU A 30 8.43 16.10 3.88
CA LEU A 30 7.85 16.93 2.83
C LEU A 30 8.92 17.38 1.82
N GLU A 31 10.06 17.89 2.30
CA GLU A 31 11.15 18.32 1.43
C GLU A 31 11.75 17.15 0.62
N ASP A 32 11.87 15.97 1.20
CA ASP A 32 12.26 14.77 0.46
C ASP A 32 11.23 14.38 -0.61
N ALA A 33 9.94 14.49 -0.29
CA ALA A 33 8.87 14.25 -1.26
C ALA A 33 8.96 15.22 -2.46
N LYS A 34 9.18 16.52 -2.21
CA LYS A 34 9.40 17.52 -3.25
C LYS A 34 10.61 17.16 -4.11
N ARG A 35 11.74 16.87 -3.46
CA ARG A 35 12.99 16.50 -4.15
C ARG A 35 12.83 15.28 -5.05
N VAL A 36 12.16 14.22 -4.61
CA VAL A 36 11.97 13.02 -5.46
C VAL A 36 10.97 13.28 -6.58
N CYS A 37 9.99 14.15 -6.37
CA CYS A 37 9.08 14.59 -7.43
C CYS A 37 9.82 15.41 -8.51
N ASP A 38 10.78 16.25 -8.13
CA ASP A 38 11.66 16.99 -9.05
C ASP A 38 12.52 16.04 -9.90
N LEU A 39 12.89 14.89 -9.34
CA LEU A 39 13.58 13.82 -10.06
C LEU A 39 12.66 12.98 -10.97
N GLY A 40 11.38 13.31 -11.05
CA GLY A 40 10.41 12.64 -11.92
C GLY A 40 9.62 11.50 -11.25
N ILE A 41 9.80 11.24 -9.96
CA ILE A 41 8.98 10.27 -9.23
C ILE A 41 7.57 10.83 -9.06
N ARG A 42 6.56 9.97 -9.28
CA ARG A 42 5.13 10.34 -9.18
C ARG A 42 4.33 9.44 -8.24
N GLY A 43 4.96 8.47 -7.57
CA GLY A 43 4.30 7.58 -6.61
C GLY A 43 5.02 7.60 -5.27
N LEU A 44 4.31 7.94 -4.20
CA LEU A 44 4.84 8.03 -2.83
C LEU A 44 4.09 7.05 -1.93
N LEU A 45 4.83 6.15 -1.27
CA LEU A 45 4.29 5.25 -0.25
C LEU A 45 4.46 5.89 1.13
N VAL A 46 3.37 6.17 1.80
CA VAL A 46 3.31 6.96 3.04
C VAL A 46 2.95 6.07 4.22
N TYR A 47 3.69 6.20 5.32
CA TYR A 47 3.54 5.41 6.56
C TYR A 47 2.94 6.21 7.73
N ASP A 48 2.56 7.46 7.50
CA ASP A 48 2.09 8.39 8.52
C ASP A 48 0.92 9.21 7.98
N GLU A 49 -0.19 9.25 8.69
CA GLU A 49 -1.42 9.91 8.23
C GLU A 49 -1.26 11.43 8.21
N GLY A 50 -0.50 11.99 9.15
CA GLY A 50 -0.17 13.42 9.17
C GLY A 50 0.61 13.83 7.93
N LEU A 51 1.63 13.04 7.57
CA LEU A 51 2.37 13.24 6.33
C LEU A 51 1.46 13.05 5.10
N LEU A 52 0.58 12.04 5.10
CA LEU A 52 -0.36 11.83 3.99
C LEU A 52 -1.21 13.08 3.74
N TRP A 53 -1.77 13.64 4.82
CA TRP A 53 -2.56 14.86 4.74
C TRP A 53 -1.74 16.05 4.22
N VAL A 54 -0.52 16.27 4.75
CA VAL A 54 0.36 17.36 4.32
C VAL A 54 0.74 17.23 2.84
N LEU A 55 1.08 16.02 2.37
CA LEU A 55 1.39 15.78 0.96
C LEU A 55 0.18 16.00 0.05
N SER A 56 -1.02 15.64 0.52
CA SER A 56 -2.27 15.90 -0.20
C SER A 56 -2.53 17.41 -0.34
N GLU A 57 -2.32 18.18 0.73
CA GLU A 57 -2.46 19.63 0.67
C GLU A 57 -1.38 20.27 -0.24
N ALA A 58 -0.12 19.83 -0.13
CA ALA A 58 0.97 20.28 -1.01
C ALA A 58 0.67 20.00 -2.50
N ARG A 59 0.01 18.87 -2.81
CA ARG A 59 -0.46 18.54 -4.16
C ARG A 59 -1.59 19.49 -4.62
N LYS A 60 -2.53 19.83 -3.74
CA LYS A 60 -3.64 20.75 -4.04
C LYS A 60 -3.16 22.20 -4.25
N THR A 61 -2.13 22.61 -3.50
CA THR A 61 -1.55 23.97 -3.61
C THR A 61 -0.53 24.10 -4.73
N GLY A 62 -0.14 23.00 -5.37
CA GLY A 62 0.84 22.99 -6.46
C GLY A 62 2.30 22.93 -5.98
N GLU A 63 2.54 22.73 -4.69
CA GLU A 63 3.89 22.46 -4.16
C GLU A 63 4.41 21.09 -4.53
N LEU A 64 3.50 20.14 -4.81
CA LEU A 64 3.78 18.86 -5.46
C LEU A 64 3.06 18.80 -6.81
N PRO A 65 3.60 18.07 -7.79
CA PRO A 65 2.92 17.86 -9.06
C PRO A 65 1.52 17.28 -8.87
N ALA A 66 0.53 17.77 -9.61
CA ALA A 66 -0.87 17.36 -9.49
C ALA A 66 -1.08 15.85 -9.81
N ASP A 67 -0.18 15.25 -10.58
CA ASP A 67 -0.19 13.83 -10.93
C ASP A 67 0.55 12.93 -9.93
N THR A 68 0.96 13.48 -8.77
CA THR A 68 1.56 12.68 -7.70
C THR A 68 0.53 11.75 -7.08
N VAL A 69 0.82 10.46 -7.03
CA VAL A 69 -0.02 9.41 -6.43
C VAL A 69 0.44 9.14 -5.00
N LEU A 70 -0.47 9.22 -4.06
CA LEU A 70 -0.22 8.99 -2.63
C LEU A 70 -0.82 7.64 -2.22
N LYS A 71 0.02 6.72 -1.82
CA LYS A 71 -0.36 5.38 -1.38
C LYS A 71 -0.17 5.23 0.13
N ALA A 72 -1.26 4.93 0.87
CA ALA A 72 -1.16 4.64 2.29
C ALA A 72 -0.64 3.22 2.52
N SER A 73 0.38 3.07 3.36
CA SER A 73 1.05 1.80 3.62
C SER A 73 0.29 0.93 4.63
N ALA A 74 0.44 -0.40 4.51
CA ALA A 74 0.02 -1.35 5.54
C ALA A 74 0.67 -1.09 6.92
N HIS A 75 1.82 -0.44 6.96
CA HIS A 75 2.48 -0.02 8.20
C HIS A 75 1.77 1.13 8.92
N CYS A 76 0.79 1.79 8.31
CA CYS A 76 -0.15 2.65 9.02
C CYS A 76 -0.99 1.87 10.05
N GLY A 77 -1.18 0.56 9.85
CA GLY A 77 -1.84 -0.31 10.81
C GLY A 77 -3.38 -0.31 10.71
N HIS A 78 -3.94 0.11 9.58
CA HIS A 78 -5.38 0.21 9.39
C HIS A 78 -5.98 -1.07 8.80
N GLY A 79 -7.16 -1.44 9.33
CA GLY A 79 -7.87 -2.66 8.94
C GLY A 79 -9.39 -2.61 9.16
N ASN A 80 -9.99 -1.42 9.23
CA ASN A 80 -11.43 -1.26 9.33
C ASN A 80 -11.94 -0.12 8.43
N GLY A 81 -13.22 -0.16 8.06
CA GLY A 81 -13.81 0.77 7.10
C GLY A 81 -13.75 2.24 7.52
N ALA A 82 -13.87 2.55 8.82
CA ALA A 82 -13.79 3.93 9.28
C ALA A 82 -12.39 4.52 9.10
N SER A 83 -11.36 3.76 9.44
CA SER A 83 -9.97 4.20 9.23
C SER A 83 -9.61 4.31 7.75
N PHE A 84 -10.19 3.47 6.88
CA PHE A 84 -10.00 3.58 5.43
C PHE A 84 -10.64 4.84 4.85
N ARG A 85 -11.87 5.18 5.27
CA ARG A 85 -12.49 6.47 4.90
C ARG A 85 -11.64 7.67 5.35
N LEU A 86 -11.05 7.59 6.54
CA LEU A 86 -10.16 8.63 7.02
C LEU A 86 -8.92 8.78 6.10
N LEU A 87 -8.28 7.68 5.72
CA LEU A 87 -7.12 7.72 4.81
C LEU A 87 -7.50 8.28 3.44
N GLU A 88 -8.66 7.89 2.89
CA GLU A 88 -9.17 8.43 1.64
C GLU A 88 -9.44 9.94 1.76
N GLN A 89 -10.06 10.40 2.85
CA GLN A 89 -10.28 11.83 3.13
C GLN A 89 -8.97 12.61 3.30
N CYS A 90 -7.92 11.97 3.85
CA CYS A 90 -6.58 12.53 3.93
C CYS A 90 -5.86 12.58 2.57
N GLY A 91 -6.48 12.06 1.50
CA GLY A 91 -5.97 12.17 0.14
C GLY A 91 -5.19 10.96 -0.36
N ALA A 92 -5.37 9.79 0.23
CA ALA A 92 -4.83 8.54 -0.32
C ALA A 92 -5.48 8.21 -1.66
N ASP A 93 -4.68 7.91 -2.67
CA ASP A 93 -5.12 7.43 -3.99
C ASP A 93 -5.16 5.90 -4.07
N SER A 94 -4.56 5.20 -3.12
CA SER A 94 -4.74 3.78 -2.86
C SER A 94 -4.34 3.43 -1.43
N ILE A 95 -4.88 2.33 -0.88
CA ILE A 95 -4.69 1.97 0.53
C ILE A 95 -4.29 0.52 0.65
N ASN A 96 -3.19 0.27 1.38
CA ASN A 96 -2.81 -1.08 1.80
C ASN A 96 -3.44 -1.38 3.17
N PRO A 97 -4.30 -2.40 3.29
CA PRO A 97 -4.75 -2.90 4.59
C PRO A 97 -3.60 -3.58 5.36
N VAL A 98 -3.78 -3.79 6.66
CA VAL A 98 -2.99 -4.77 7.40
C VAL A 98 -3.11 -6.13 6.71
N ARG A 99 -2.06 -6.96 6.82
CA ARG A 99 -1.85 -8.07 5.87
C ARG A 99 -2.68 -9.33 6.16
N ASP A 100 -3.15 -9.49 7.39
CA ASP A 100 -3.76 -10.72 7.96
C ASP A 100 -5.29 -10.72 7.95
N LEU A 101 -5.92 -9.86 7.15
CA LEU A 101 -7.38 -9.79 7.08
C LEU A 101 -7.98 -10.96 6.27
N SER A 102 -9.12 -11.47 6.74
CA SER A 102 -9.92 -12.44 5.98
C SER A 102 -10.59 -11.81 4.75
N LEU A 103 -11.08 -12.64 3.85
CA LEU A 103 -11.81 -12.16 2.65
C LEU A 103 -13.02 -11.31 3.03
N ASP A 104 -13.81 -11.71 4.04
CA ASP A 104 -14.96 -10.93 4.50
C ASP A 104 -14.57 -9.54 5.00
N MET A 105 -13.45 -9.45 5.74
CA MET A 105 -12.91 -8.16 6.18
C MET A 105 -12.46 -7.31 5.00
N LEU A 106 -11.80 -7.91 4.01
CA LEU A 106 -11.38 -7.21 2.79
C LEU A 106 -12.58 -6.72 1.98
N CYS A 107 -13.65 -7.51 1.84
CA CYS A 107 -14.90 -7.09 1.21
C CYS A 107 -15.52 -5.88 1.93
N ALA A 108 -15.53 -5.89 3.27
CA ALA A 108 -16.02 -4.76 4.06
C ALA A 108 -15.17 -3.50 3.87
N LEU A 109 -13.85 -3.63 3.74
CA LEU A 109 -12.97 -2.51 3.41
C LEU A 109 -13.26 -1.97 2.02
N ARG A 110 -13.44 -2.84 1.02
CA ARG A 110 -13.80 -2.43 -0.35
C ARG A 110 -15.08 -1.60 -0.36
N ALA A 111 -16.10 -2.03 0.37
CA ALA A 111 -17.37 -1.32 0.43
C ALA A 111 -17.27 0.05 1.15
N SER A 112 -16.21 0.33 1.88
CA SER A 112 -16.04 1.55 2.67
C SER A 112 -15.36 2.70 1.95
N VAL A 113 -14.64 2.45 0.84
CA VAL A 113 -13.84 3.46 0.11
C VAL A 113 -14.02 3.32 -1.40
N SER A 114 -13.68 4.36 -2.15
CA SER A 114 -13.69 4.34 -3.61
C SER A 114 -12.33 4.06 -4.24
N VAL A 115 -11.25 4.43 -3.55
CA VAL A 115 -9.88 4.22 -4.04
C VAL A 115 -9.49 2.75 -4.11
N PRO A 116 -8.58 2.35 -5.02
CA PRO A 116 -8.07 0.98 -5.08
C PRO A 116 -7.46 0.49 -3.76
N LEU A 117 -7.60 -0.80 -3.51
CA LEU A 117 -6.89 -1.49 -2.43
C LEU A 117 -5.60 -2.11 -2.94
N ASP A 118 -4.58 -2.20 -2.06
CA ASP A 118 -3.32 -2.88 -2.33
C ASP A 118 -3.19 -4.08 -1.39
N VAL A 119 -3.54 -5.27 -1.84
CA VAL A 119 -3.63 -6.46 -1.00
C VAL A 119 -2.42 -7.36 -1.18
N HIS A 120 -1.78 -7.73 -0.07
CA HIS A 120 -0.68 -8.68 -0.06
C HIS A 120 -1.20 -10.11 -0.24
N THR A 121 -0.64 -10.85 -1.20
CA THR A 121 -0.87 -12.30 -1.36
C THR A 121 0.14 -13.13 -0.60
N ASP A 122 1.23 -12.50 -0.13
CA ASP A 122 2.28 -13.14 0.64
C ASP A 122 3.02 -12.12 1.51
N CYS A 123 3.73 -12.60 2.52
CA CYS A 123 4.41 -11.77 3.50
C CYS A 123 5.72 -12.42 3.94
N PRO A 124 6.80 -11.64 4.18
CA PRO A 124 8.04 -12.17 4.75
C PRO A 124 7.79 -12.79 6.13
N GLU A 125 8.62 -13.76 6.52
CA GLU A 125 8.53 -14.42 7.83
C GLU A 125 8.53 -13.40 8.99
N GLY A 126 9.38 -12.40 8.92
CA GLY A 126 9.45 -11.31 9.92
C GLY A 126 8.20 -10.43 10.01
N SER A 127 7.22 -10.61 9.11
CA SER A 127 5.94 -9.88 9.08
C SER A 127 4.72 -10.82 9.10
N GLY A 128 4.88 -12.05 9.61
CA GLY A 128 3.82 -13.04 9.76
C GLY A 128 3.93 -14.27 8.84
N GLY A 129 4.75 -14.24 7.79
CA GLY A 129 5.15 -15.42 7.02
C GLY A 129 4.04 -16.15 6.27
N PHE A 130 2.92 -15.51 5.92
CA PHE A 130 1.84 -16.18 5.21
C PHE A 130 2.02 -16.17 3.69
N ILE A 131 1.41 -17.15 3.03
CA ILE A 131 1.23 -17.25 1.59
C ILE A 131 -0.24 -17.59 1.32
N ARG A 132 -0.93 -16.75 0.55
CA ARG A 132 -2.35 -16.89 0.20
C ARG A 132 -2.61 -16.67 -1.30
N THR A 133 -1.67 -17.09 -2.14
CA THR A 133 -1.76 -16.91 -3.59
C THR A 133 -2.99 -17.58 -4.20
N TYR A 134 -3.44 -18.69 -3.62
CA TYR A 134 -4.65 -19.39 -4.02
C TYR A 134 -5.95 -18.61 -3.76
N GLU A 135 -5.93 -17.58 -2.92
CA GLU A 135 -7.06 -16.68 -2.70
C GLU A 135 -7.07 -15.49 -3.68
N ALA A 136 -6.07 -15.36 -4.56
CA ALA A 136 -5.97 -14.23 -5.47
C ALA A 136 -7.24 -14.00 -6.31
N PRO A 137 -7.92 -15.02 -6.87
CA PRO A 137 -9.17 -14.82 -7.59
C PRO A 137 -10.27 -14.22 -6.73
N GLU A 138 -10.41 -14.70 -5.49
CA GLU A 138 -11.44 -14.19 -4.55
C GLU A 138 -11.09 -12.78 -4.07
N ILE A 139 -9.81 -12.49 -3.84
CA ILE A 139 -9.36 -11.13 -3.51
C ILE A 139 -9.71 -10.17 -4.65
N VAL A 140 -9.45 -10.53 -5.90
CA VAL A 140 -9.80 -9.68 -7.05
C VAL A 140 -11.31 -9.52 -7.17
N ARG A 141 -12.08 -10.59 -7.05
CA ARG A 141 -13.56 -10.55 -7.14
C ARG A 141 -14.17 -9.65 -6.06
N CYS A 142 -13.60 -9.68 -4.85
CA CYS A 142 -14.08 -8.94 -3.69
C CYS A 142 -13.60 -7.49 -3.69
N CYS A 143 -12.34 -7.24 -4.09
CA CYS A 143 -11.64 -5.99 -3.82
C CYS A 143 -11.40 -5.11 -5.05
N ALA A 144 -11.77 -5.53 -6.26
CA ALA A 144 -11.51 -4.73 -7.46
C ALA A 144 -12.16 -3.32 -7.37
N PRO A 145 -11.47 -2.27 -7.84
CA PRO A 145 -10.11 -2.28 -8.37
C PRO A 145 -9.08 -2.53 -7.29
N VAL A 146 -8.16 -3.47 -7.55
CA VAL A 146 -7.17 -3.92 -6.57
C VAL A 146 -5.79 -4.13 -7.19
N TYR A 147 -4.75 -3.78 -6.47
CA TYR A 147 -3.38 -4.15 -6.76
C TYR A 147 -3.00 -5.37 -5.92
N LEU A 148 -2.61 -6.46 -6.54
CA LEU A 148 -2.04 -7.61 -5.84
C LEU A 148 -0.54 -7.38 -5.61
N LYS A 149 -0.13 -7.42 -4.35
CA LYS A 149 1.28 -7.30 -3.95
C LYS A 149 1.85 -8.70 -3.75
N ILE A 150 2.76 -9.07 -4.63
CA ILE A 150 3.27 -10.44 -4.79
C ILE A 150 4.78 -10.46 -4.56
N GLY A 151 5.31 -11.56 -4.08
CA GLY A 151 6.74 -11.83 -4.01
C GLY A 151 7.42 -11.41 -2.72
N ASN A 152 6.69 -10.86 -1.76
CA ASN A 152 7.29 -10.39 -0.51
C ASN A 152 7.87 -11.52 0.34
N SER A 153 7.32 -12.74 0.29
CA SER A 153 7.81 -13.90 1.03
C SER A 153 9.14 -14.45 0.50
N ALA A 154 9.57 -14.03 -0.69
CA ALA A 154 10.89 -14.36 -1.20
C ALA A 154 12.03 -13.67 -0.43
N LEU A 155 11.73 -12.58 0.29
CA LEU A 155 12.69 -11.80 1.07
C LEU A 155 12.71 -12.25 2.53
N ALA A 156 13.90 -12.30 3.13
CA ALA A 156 14.05 -12.62 4.55
C ALA A 156 13.40 -11.57 5.47
N ALA A 157 13.46 -10.30 5.07
CA ALA A 157 12.87 -9.19 5.81
C ALA A 157 12.40 -8.07 4.87
N HIS A 158 11.44 -7.28 5.35
CA HIS A 158 10.99 -6.10 4.63
C HIS A 158 12.13 -5.08 4.45
N GLY A 159 12.36 -4.63 3.21
CA GLY A 159 13.41 -3.68 2.87
C GLY A 159 14.80 -4.30 2.64
N SER A 160 14.93 -5.63 2.68
CA SER A 160 16.15 -6.31 2.21
C SER A 160 16.34 -6.09 0.72
N LEU A 161 17.59 -5.93 0.32
CA LEU A 161 17.93 -5.93 -1.11
C LEU A 161 17.76 -7.36 -1.66
N PRO A 162 16.98 -7.54 -2.74
CA PRO A 162 16.78 -8.85 -3.33
C PRO A 162 18.07 -9.32 -4.03
N THR A 163 18.36 -10.61 -3.89
CA THR A 163 19.34 -11.31 -4.71
C THR A 163 18.70 -11.73 -6.04
N GLU A 164 19.51 -12.21 -6.99
CA GLU A 164 19.00 -12.78 -8.24
C GLU A 164 18.06 -13.98 -8.00
N ALA A 165 18.39 -14.82 -7.02
CA ALA A 165 17.57 -15.94 -6.61
C ALA A 165 16.24 -15.48 -5.98
N ASP A 166 16.23 -14.39 -5.21
CA ASP A 166 15.01 -13.78 -4.68
C ASP A 166 14.13 -13.26 -5.82
N ALA A 167 14.72 -12.56 -6.79
CA ALA A 167 14.00 -12.05 -7.96
C ALA A 167 13.36 -13.19 -8.78
N ALA A 168 14.08 -14.30 -8.97
CA ALA A 168 13.53 -15.48 -9.64
C ALA A 168 12.33 -16.08 -8.88
N ARG A 169 12.42 -16.19 -7.54
CA ARG A 169 11.29 -16.63 -6.71
C ARG A 169 10.11 -15.68 -6.77
N MET A 170 10.34 -14.36 -6.73
CA MET A 170 9.30 -13.36 -6.89
C MET A 170 8.56 -13.49 -8.24
N ALA A 171 9.31 -13.70 -9.33
CA ALA A 171 8.75 -13.91 -10.65
C ALA A 171 7.91 -15.20 -10.71
N GLN A 172 8.38 -16.29 -10.10
CA GLN A 172 7.64 -17.54 -10.01
C GLN A 172 6.33 -17.37 -9.23
N GLN A 173 6.35 -16.69 -8.10
CA GLN A 173 5.14 -16.40 -7.32
C GLN A 173 4.14 -15.55 -8.12
N ALA A 174 4.63 -14.57 -8.89
CA ALA A 174 3.77 -13.79 -9.76
C ALA A 174 3.13 -14.66 -10.86
N ALA A 175 3.89 -15.56 -11.47
CA ALA A 175 3.36 -16.50 -12.46
C ALA A 175 2.27 -17.40 -11.88
N ILE A 176 2.44 -17.91 -10.66
CA ILE A 176 1.41 -18.72 -9.96
C ILE A 176 0.13 -17.91 -9.75
N VAL A 177 0.24 -16.65 -9.28
CA VAL A 177 -0.95 -15.79 -9.09
C VAL A 177 -1.65 -15.54 -10.42
N MET A 178 -0.92 -15.28 -11.49
CA MET A 178 -1.52 -15.08 -12.82
C MET A 178 -2.21 -16.34 -13.33
N GLU A 179 -1.60 -17.52 -13.18
CA GLU A 179 -2.23 -18.80 -13.51
C GLU A 179 -3.53 -19.02 -12.73
N MET A 180 -3.54 -18.72 -11.42
CA MET A 180 -4.75 -18.80 -10.59
C MET A 180 -5.86 -17.89 -11.10
N LEU A 181 -5.52 -16.65 -11.49
CA LEU A 181 -6.50 -15.71 -12.06
C LEU A 181 -7.03 -16.19 -13.40
N GLU A 182 -6.18 -16.60 -14.32
CA GLU A 182 -6.56 -17.11 -15.63
C GLU A 182 -7.48 -18.34 -15.52
N ARG A 183 -7.23 -19.19 -14.54
CA ARG A 183 -7.98 -20.44 -14.34
C ARG A 183 -9.33 -20.26 -13.64
N TYR A 184 -9.38 -19.39 -12.64
CA TYR A 184 -10.53 -19.28 -11.72
C TYR A 184 -11.29 -17.96 -11.79
N LEU A 185 -10.75 -16.99 -12.52
CA LEU A 185 -11.40 -15.69 -12.77
C LEU A 185 -10.99 -15.14 -14.15
N PRO A 186 -11.25 -15.90 -15.25
CA PRO A 186 -10.78 -15.53 -16.59
C PRO A 186 -11.37 -14.21 -17.11
N GLU A 187 -12.46 -13.74 -16.52
CA GLU A 187 -13.08 -12.45 -16.84
C GLU A 187 -12.37 -11.25 -16.21
N ALA A 188 -11.44 -11.48 -15.26
CA ALA A 188 -10.69 -10.39 -14.65
C ALA A 188 -9.79 -9.69 -15.67
N ARG A 189 -9.89 -8.37 -15.73
CA ARG A 189 -9.04 -7.55 -16.59
C ARG A 189 -7.83 -7.03 -15.83
N GLN A 190 -6.64 -7.39 -16.29
CA GLN A 190 -5.43 -6.72 -15.87
C GLN A 190 -5.28 -5.39 -16.63
N LEU A 191 -5.03 -4.31 -15.88
CA LEU A 191 -4.79 -3.00 -16.47
C LEU A 191 -3.40 -2.95 -17.11
N ALA A 192 -3.30 -2.27 -18.25
CA ALA A 192 -2.03 -1.96 -18.86
C ALA A 192 -1.26 -0.92 -18.03
N ARG A 193 0.04 -0.84 -18.27
CA ARG A 193 0.89 0.14 -17.58
C ARG A 193 0.40 1.56 -17.84
N GLY A 194 0.06 2.28 -16.77
CA GLY A 194 -0.42 3.67 -16.81
C GLY A 194 -1.94 3.82 -16.83
N GLU A 195 -2.71 2.76 -17.07
CA GLU A 195 -4.18 2.83 -16.99
C GLU A 195 -4.72 2.96 -15.55
N GLY A 196 -3.95 2.57 -14.55
CA GLY A 196 -4.38 2.55 -13.15
C GLY A 196 -4.37 3.91 -12.44
N ARG A 197 -3.98 5.00 -13.10
CA ARG A 197 -3.97 6.32 -12.47
C ARG A 197 -5.39 6.87 -12.38
N GLY A 198 -5.79 7.23 -11.14
CA GLY A 198 -7.10 7.83 -10.89
C GLY A 198 -8.28 6.86 -10.97
N LEU A 199 -8.03 5.55 -10.89
CA LEU A 199 -9.11 4.57 -10.78
C LEU A 199 -9.91 4.82 -9.49
N VAL A 200 -11.21 4.95 -9.70
CA VAL A 200 -12.20 5.02 -8.62
C VAL A 200 -13.11 3.81 -8.77
N ALA A 201 -13.42 3.12 -7.68
CA ALA A 201 -14.45 2.10 -7.70
C ALA A 201 -15.80 2.76 -7.96
N GLU A 202 -16.63 2.18 -8.81
CA GLU A 202 -18.05 2.49 -8.81
C GLU A 202 -18.62 1.98 -7.47
N ALA A 203 -18.55 2.84 -6.45
CA ALA A 203 -19.07 2.49 -5.15
C ALA A 203 -20.57 2.80 -5.12
N GLU A 204 -21.40 1.78 -5.14
CA GLU A 204 -22.69 1.90 -4.46
C GLU A 204 -22.41 2.02 -2.95
N VAL A 205 -22.17 3.23 -2.49
CA VAL A 205 -22.08 3.52 -1.04
C VAL A 205 -23.47 3.34 -0.46
N ARG A 206 -23.79 2.14 -0.04
CA ARG A 206 -24.89 1.92 0.90
C ARG A 206 -24.34 2.09 2.32
N VAL A 207 -24.76 3.17 2.96
CA VAL A 207 -24.54 3.46 4.38
C VAL A 207 -25.28 2.42 5.22
#